data_d82d0a340301644b08c5aa6a039de451
#
_entry.id   d82d0a340301644b08c5aa6a039de451
#
_cell.length_a   1.000
_cell.length_b   1.000
_cell.length_c   1.000
_cell.angle_alpha   90.00
_cell.angle_beta   90.00
_cell.angle_gamma   90.00
#
_symmetry.space_group_name_H-M   'P 1'
#
loop_
_entity.id
_entity.type
_entity.pdbx_description
1 polymer ?
#
loop_
_entity_poly.entity_id
_entity_poly.type
_entity_poly.pdbx_seq_one_letter_code
_entity_poly.pdbx_strand_id
1 'polypeptide(L)'
;MKNSIIFKTTLYLIFCCILATSCKKDPVQSENKQKDTLLKADPVGSDRALPYSYPDWMANIDNNKYLSAITIPGTHDCAADLHTSEQGAMSYVTIAQDFRIDNQLQLGVRWFDLRLHDDDGIMTMFHGPYYLHKNFTDMVLPTLQFLTDHPTEVVVFMIKQEHSSRGDDAFANGVLGYLNWAHPGRFWMGNYVPKLSEVRGKVVIVRRFSGTHGYDMGTRIMWTDNTDGEYASTDLPVYAYVQDHYNFLSSFTASKVSLIKNCIIQAHYEPQPNRCYYLNFTSNEADIVSLKLLADPINDAINTYLLWLPADWHNLGVVFVNFAGGSDDGTVSENLVQTLITMNELNPYTTTIGSQVWMKKNLDVTTYRNGDPIPEVSDSTAWKHLTTGAYCNYNNGANGYGKLYNWYAVNDARGLAPVGWHIPTIGEWETLVDSVGGASVAAGKLKDAGTVHWWSPNTGATNQYVFTAYPGGARWGGAYGSCGGTGMFWTSTASGSEATSVWMNYNSTLVQFQNHTKISGFSVRCIKD
;
A
#
# COMPACT_ATOMS: atom_id res chain seq x y z
N MET A 1 -24.59 23.92 -32.83
CA MET A 1 -23.76 22.70 -32.76
C MET A 1 -22.64 22.57 -33.81
N LYS A 2 -22.34 23.60 -34.63
CA LYS A 2 -21.23 23.59 -35.62
C LYS A 2 -20.00 24.41 -35.20
N ASN A 3 -20.08 25.22 -34.14
CA ASN A 3 -18.98 26.13 -33.75
C ASN A 3 -18.04 25.52 -32.66
N SER A 4 -18.38 24.38 -32.08
CA SER A 4 -17.55 23.74 -31.02
C SER A 4 -16.40 22.88 -31.59
N ILE A 5 -16.58 22.37 -32.83
CA ILE A 5 -15.59 21.47 -33.46
C ILE A 5 -14.40 22.25 -34.07
N ILE A 6 -14.66 23.47 -34.53
CA ILE A 6 -13.64 24.32 -35.16
C ILE A 6 -12.62 24.83 -34.10
N PHE A 7 -13.07 25.09 -32.88
CA PHE A 7 -12.18 25.57 -31.80
C PHE A 7 -11.21 24.51 -31.28
N LYS A 8 -11.63 23.24 -31.25
CA LYS A 8 -10.76 22.13 -30.81
C LYS A 8 -9.66 21.82 -31.85
N THR A 9 -9.99 21.90 -33.14
CA THR A 9 -9.02 21.62 -34.22
C THR A 9 -7.95 22.71 -34.34
N THR A 10 -8.31 23.96 -34.08
CA THR A 10 -7.38 25.10 -34.15
C THR A 10 -6.39 25.10 -32.99
N LEU A 11 -6.81 24.66 -31.79
CA LEU A 11 -5.91 24.55 -30.64
C LEU A 11 -4.88 23.40 -30.81
N TYR A 12 -5.28 22.28 -31.40
CA TYR A 12 -4.39 21.16 -31.71
C TYR A 12 -3.34 21.52 -32.76
N LEU A 13 -3.73 22.31 -33.79
CA LEU A 13 -2.79 22.78 -34.82
C LEU A 13 -1.78 23.82 -34.30
N ILE A 14 -2.17 24.68 -33.35
CA ILE A 14 -1.24 25.64 -32.73
C ILE A 14 -0.25 24.91 -31.83
N PHE A 15 -0.64 23.84 -31.13
CA PHE A 15 0.26 23.05 -30.28
C PHE A 15 1.28 22.24 -31.12
N CYS A 16 0.87 21.66 -32.24
CA CYS A 16 1.78 20.97 -33.16
C CYS A 16 2.77 21.92 -33.87
N CYS A 17 2.38 23.16 -34.17
CA CYS A 17 3.28 24.13 -34.80
C CYS A 17 4.36 24.66 -33.85
N ILE A 18 4.11 24.74 -32.55
CA ILE A 18 5.12 25.17 -31.56
C ILE A 18 6.19 24.07 -31.36
N LEU A 19 5.81 22.78 -31.48
CA LEU A 19 6.75 21.66 -31.37
C LEU A 19 7.62 21.46 -32.62
N ALA A 20 7.19 21.94 -33.79
CA ALA A 20 7.95 21.78 -35.05
C ALA A 20 9.13 22.76 -35.24
N THR A 21 9.24 23.79 -34.40
CA THR A 21 10.31 24.82 -34.55
C THR A 21 11.48 24.64 -33.59
N SER A 22 11.49 23.62 -32.73
CA SER A 22 12.54 23.40 -31.72
C SER A 22 13.56 22.27 -32.06
N CYS A 23 13.44 21.57 -33.15
CA CYS A 23 14.40 20.54 -33.56
C CYS A 23 15.47 21.09 -34.51
N LYS A 24 16.48 21.80 -33.99
CA LYS A 24 17.79 21.89 -34.61
C LYS A 24 18.69 20.80 -34.01
N LYS A 25 19.06 19.84 -34.84
CA LYS A 25 20.10 18.84 -34.52
C LYS A 25 21.45 19.55 -34.41
N ASP A 26 22.05 19.55 -33.24
CA ASP A 26 23.49 19.75 -33.12
C ASP A 26 24.22 18.44 -33.42
N PRO A 27 25.36 18.47 -34.13
CA PRO A 27 26.08 17.26 -34.51
C PRO A 27 26.78 16.65 -33.30
N VAL A 28 26.49 15.38 -33.03
CA VAL A 28 27.17 14.56 -32.02
C VAL A 28 28.64 14.42 -32.41
N GLN A 29 29.55 15.02 -31.66
CA GLN A 29 30.95 14.68 -31.67
C GLN A 29 31.16 13.33 -30.97
N SER A 30 31.54 12.32 -31.74
CA SER A 30 32.02 11.05 -31.24
C SER A 30 33.40 11.20 -30.61
N GLU A 31 33.48 11.31 -29.30
CA GLU A 31 34.73 11.10 -28.57
C GLU A 31 34.66 9.85 -27.70
N ASN A 32 35.50 8.89 -28.04
CA ASN A 32 35.83 7.67 -27.32
C ASN A 32 36.47 8.02 -25.95
N LYS A 33 35.63 8.22 -24.91
CA LYS A 33 36.03 8.28 -23.50
C LYS A 33 35.15 7.39 -22.66
N GLN A 34 35.16 6.11 -22.98
CA GLN A 34 34.37 5.12 -22.24
C GLN A 34 35.30 4.12 -21.56
N LYS A 35 36.08 4.57 -20.57
CA LYS A 35 36.80 3.61 -19.71
C LYS A 35 36.93 3.95 -18.23
N ASP A 36 36.58 5.12 -17.72
CA ASP A 36 36.88 5.47 -16.32
C ASP A 36 35.80 6.22 -15.52
N THR A 37 34.50 6.16 -15.92
CA THR A 37 33.44 6.87 -15.19
C THR A 37 32.34 5.95 -14.65
N LEU A 38 32.61 4.67 -14.49
CA LEU A 38 31.61 3.64 -14.14
C LEU A 38 31.45 3.38 -12.62
N LEU A 39 31.98 4.20 -11.74
CA LEU A 39 31.92 3.94 -10.30
C LEU A 39 31.71 5.21 -9.45
N LYS A 40 30.75 6.04 -9.78
CA LYS A 40 30.14 6.93 -8.77
C LYS A 40 28.70 7.21 -9.19
N ALA A 41 27.75 6.43 -8.65
CA ALA A 41 26.41 6.92 -8.48
C ALA A 41 26.52 8.18 -7.62
N ASP A 42 26.08 9.33 -8.13
CA ASP A 42 26.03 10.53 -7.33
C ASP A 42 25.12 10.29 -6.11
N PRO A 43 25.58 10.56 -4.89
CA PRO A 43 24.77 10.47 -3.71
C PRO A 43 23.89 11.72 -3.59
N VAL A 44 23.03 11.96 -4.57
CA VAL A 44 21.94 12.94 -4.40
C VAL A 44 20.77 12.17 -3.85
N GLY A 45 20.80 11.93 -2.53
CA GLY A 45 19.67 11.43 -1.80
C GLY A 45 18.50 12.41 -1.92
N SER A 46 17.27 11.90 -1.97
CA SER A 46 16.13 12.73 -1.65
C SER A 46 16.32 13.23 -0.23
N ASP A 47 16.29 14.54 0.01
CA ASP A 47 16.39 15.13 1.34
C ASP A 47 15.18 14.77 2.23
N ARG A 48 14.22 14.02 1.70
CA ARG A 48 13.02 13.58 2.41
C ARG A 48 13.27 12.24 3.11
N ALA A 49 13.09 12.21 4.44
CA ALA A 49 13.13 10.98 5.21
C ALA A 49 12.01 10.01 4.75
N LEU A 50 12.31 8.71 4.71
CA LEU A 50 11.29 7.71 4.43
C LEU A 50 10.26 7.70 5.57
N PRO A 51 8.96 7.65 5.26
CA PRO A 51 7.91 7.63 6.27
C PRO A 51 7.91 6.32 7.07
N TYR A 52 8.37 5.22 6.47
CA TYR A 52 8.51 3.89 7.04
C TYR A 52 9.51 3.06 6.23
N SER A 53 9.91 1.88 6.73
CA SER A 53 10.84 0.99 6.04
C SER A 53 10.52 -0.48 6.33
N TYR A 54 10.43 -1.28 5.27
CA TYR A 54 10.16 -2.73 5.31
C TYR A 54 11.11 -3.50 4.39
N PRO A 55 12.44 -3.45 4.64
CA PRO A 55 13.41 -4.02 3.72
C PRO A 55 13.42 -5.55 3.71
N ASP A 56 12.95 -6.23 4.77
CA ASP A 56 13.04 -7.68 4.95
C ASP A 56 11.66 -8.34 5.17
N TRP A 57 10.60 -7.80 4.62
CA TRP A 57 9.25 -8.28 4.91
C TRP A 57 8.95 -9.68 4.34
N MET A 58 9.64 -10.10 3.27
CA MET A 58 9.46 -11.45 2.72
C MET A 58 10.17 -12.55 3.55
N ALA A 59 11.06 -12.18 4.50
CA ALA A 59 11.81 -13.13 5.31
C ALA A 59 10.94 -14.16 6.03
N ASN A 60 9.73 -13.74 6.46
CA ASN A 60 8.80 -14.58 7.22
C ASN A 60 7.78 -15.32 6.34
N ILE A 61 7.82 -15.18 5.01
CA ILE A 61 6.93 -15.89 4.10
C ILE A 61 7.47 -17.29 3.82
N ASP A 62 6.58 -18.29 3.82
CA ASP A 62 6.95 -19.69 3.56
C ASP A 62 7.66 -19.84 2.20
N ASN A 63 8.80 -20.49 2.22
CA ASN A 63 9.62 -20.77 1.05
C ASN A 63 8.93 -21.61 -0.02
N ASN A 64 7.92 -22.39 0.32
CA ASN A 64 7.13 -23.19 -0.61
C ASN A 64 6.01 -22.40 -1.31
N LYS A 65 5.76 -21.17 -0.86
CA LYS A 65 4.73 -20.32 -1.46
C LYS A 65 5.15 -19.88 -2.86
N TYR A 66 4.23 -19.96 -3.81
CA TYR A 66 4.43 -19.42 -5.16
C TYR A 66 4.42 -17.90 -5.13
N LEU A 67 5.24 -17.27 -5.97
CA LEU A 67 5.36 -15.80 -6.03
C LEU A 67 4.02 -15.12 -6.32
N SER A 68 3.17 -15.74 -7.16
CA SER A 68 1.82 -15.24 -7.46
C SER A 68 0.80 -15.41 -6.32
N ALA A 69 1.14 -16.19 -5.28
CA ALA A 69 0.31 -16.37 -4.09
C ALA A 69 0.67 -15.39 -2.97
N ILE A 70 1.42 -14.35 -3.28
CA ILE A 70 1.86 -13.32 -2.37
C ILE A 70 1.20 -12.01 -2.76
N THR A 71 0.68 -11.26 -1.80
CA THR A 71 0.25 -9.89 -2.01
C THR A 71 1.49 -9.00 -2.12
N ILE A 72 1.76 -8.45 -3.29
CA ILE A 72 3.00 -7.73 -3.56
C ILE A 72 2.70 -6.26 -3.89
N PRO A 73 3.21 -5.30 -3.13
CA PRO A 73 3.20 -3.91 -3.56
C PRO A 73 4.14 -3.73 -4.76
N GLY A 74 3.60 -3.14 -5.82
CA GLY A 74 4.32 -2.75 -7.02
C GLY A 74 4.26 -1.25 -7.25
N THR A 75 5.10 -0.73 -8.14
CA THR A 75 5.06 0.65 -8.62
C THR A 75 4.91 0.71 -10.13
N HIS A 76 3.92 1.48 -10.56
CA HIS A 76 3.69 1.84 -11.95
C HIS A 76 4.70 2.91 -12.36
N ASP A 77 5.28 2.78 -13.55
CA ASP A 77 6.30 3.72 -14.05
C ASP A 77 7.38 4.06 -13.02
N CYS A 78 7.98 3.06 -12.42
CA CYS A 78 8.83 3.17 -11.23
C CYS A 78 10.03 4.11 -11.37
N ALA A 79 10.50 4.37 -12.58
CA ALA A 79 11.62 5.27 -12.88
C ALA A 79 11.19 6.74 -13.04
N ALA A 80 9.89 7.01 -13.15
CA ALA A 80 9.32 8.35 -13.32
C ALA A 80 9.17 9.06 -11.95
N ASP A 81 10.28 9.31 -11.27
CA ASP A 81 10.32 9.94 -9.95
C ASP A 81 10.65 11.44 -10.00
N LEU A 82 10.55 12.12 -8.87
CA LEU A 82 10.77 13.57 -8.75
C LEU A 82 12.15 14.05 -9.22
N HIS A 83 13.16 13.17 -9.31
CA HIS A 83 14.50 13.52 -9.74
C HIS A 83 14.66 13.60 -11.26
N THR A 84 13.62 13.26 -12.04
CA THR A 84 13.58 13.46 -13.49
C THR A 84 13.27 14.91 -13.88
N SER A 85 13.26 15.83 -12.95
CA SER A 85 12.57 17.13 -12.98
C SER A 85 13.27 18.29 -13.69
N GLU A 86 14.27 18.08 -14.55
CA GLU A 86 14.72 19.18 -15.45
C GLU A 86 13.67 19.60 -16.49
N GLN A 87 12.46 19.03 -16.43
CA GLN A 87 11.48 19.09 -17.51
C GLN A 87 10.40 20.17 -17.39
N GLY A 88 10.52 21.13 -16.50
CA GLY A 88 9.63 22.29 -16.48
C GLY A 88 8.13 21.95 -16.34
N ALA A 89 7.26 22.61 -17.10
CA ALA A 89 5.80 22.51 -16.99
C ALA A 89 5.19 21.13 -17.31
N MET A 90 5.96 20.16 -17.84
CA MET A 90 5.48 18.80 -18.16
C MET A 90 5.73 17.80 -17.01
N SER A 91 6.44 18.19 -15.95
CA SER A 91 6.80 17.28 -14.85
C SER A 91 5.59 16.68 -14.14
N TYR A 92 4.50 17.42 -13.97
CA TYR A 92 3.31 16.95 -13.26
C TYR A 92 2.49 15.87 -14.01
N VAL A 93 2.70 15.69 -15.32
CA VAL A 93 2.07 14.61 -16.11
C VAL A 93 3.01 13.43 -16.36
N THR A 94 4.31 13.56 -16.03
CA THR A 94 5.30 12.50 -16.24
C THR A 94 5.78 11.87 -14.94
N ILE A 95 5.63 12.53 -13.80
CA ILE A 95 6.04 11.99 -12.50
C ILE A 95 4.96 11.04 -11.97
N ALA A 96 5.33 9.79 -11.76
CA ALA A 96 4.47 8.74 -11.21
C ALA A 96 4.89 8.30 -9.80
N GLN A 97 6.10 8.66 -9.33
CA GLN A 97 6.65 8.26 -8.04
C GLN A 97 7.31 9.44 -7.30
N ASP A 98 7.22 9.44 -5.97
CA ASP A 98 7.90 10.42 -5.10
C ASP A 98 9.37 10.06 -4.87
N PHE A 99 9.74 8.79 -4.97
CA PHE A 99 11.03 8.26 -4.57
C PHE A 99 11.71 7.46 -5.67
N ARG A 100 13.04 7.50 -5.67
CA ARG A 100 13.90 6.65 -6.50
C ARG A 100 13.74 5.17 -6.12
N ILE A 101 14.20 4.27 -7.00
CA ILE A 101 14.03 2.82 -6.83
C ILE A 101 14.65 2.30 -5.52
N ASP A 102 15.80 2.82 -5.09
CA ASP A 102 16.45 2.44 -3.83
C ASP A 102 15.54 2.72 -2.62
N ASN A 103 14.89 3.87 -2.58
CA ASN A 103 13.93 4.23 -1.55
C ASN A 103 12.63 3.43 -1.67
N GLN A 104 12.13 3.19 -2.90
CA GLN A 104 10.95 2.34 -3.11
C GLN A 104 11.19 0.90 -2.59
N LEU A 105 12.40 0.35 -2.77
CA LEU A 105 12.81 -0.94 -2.21
C LEU A 105 12.78 -0.93 -0.68
N GLN A 106 13.29 0.14 -0.05
CA GLN A 106 13.25 0.32 1.41
C GLN A 106 11.83 0.47 1.95
N LEU A 107 10.92 1.12 1.20
CA LEU A 107 9.49 1.19 1.54
C LEU A 107 8.79 -0.17 1.50
N GLY A 108 9.39 -1.17 0.84
CA GLY A 108 8.86 -2.52 0.74
C GLY A 108 8.27 -2.88 -0.61
N VAL A 109 8.40 -2.03 -1.62
CA VAL A 109 8.01 -2.35 -3.00
C VAL A 109 8.88 -3.48 -3.54
N ARG A 110 8.26 -4.47 -4.22
CA ARG A 110 8.96 -5.64 -4.76
C ARG A 110 8.63 -5.95 -6.21
N TRP A 111 7.71 -5.22 -6.83
CA TRP A 111 7.39 -5.37 -8.24
C TRP A 111 7.46 -4.02 -8.94
N PHE A 112 8.30 -3.92 -9.98
CA PHE A 112 8.62 -2.66 -10.65
C PHE A 112 8.20 -2.73 -12.11
N ASP A 113 7.33 -1.80 -12.55
CA ASP A 113 6.97 -1.57 -13.95
C ASP A 113 8.04 -0.70 -14.60
N LEU A 114 8.89 -1.34 -15.41
CA LEU A 114 10.05 -0.75 -16.08
C LEU A 114 9.74 -0.55 -17.56
N ARG A 115 9.83 0.68 -18.03
CA ARG A 115 9.57 1.04 -19.42
C ARG A 115 10.85 1.46 -20.10
N LEU A 116 11.32 0.60 -21.02
CA LEU A 116 12.60 0.74 -21.68
C LEU A 116 12.46 1.16 -23.14
N HIS A 117 13.30 2.10 -23.53
CA HIS A 117 13.57 2.49 -24.91
C HIS A 117 14.96 2.00 -25.30
N ASP A 118 15.11 1.44 -26.50
CA ASP A 118 16.42 1.08 -27.08
C ASP A 118 16.90 2.20 -27.99
N ASP A 119 17.88 2.96 -27.53
CA ASP A 119 18.57 3.99 -28.28
C ASP A 119 19.92 3.42 -28.80
N ASP A 120 19.86 2.73 -29.93
CA ASP A 120 21.02 2.08 -30.58
C ASP A 120 21.87 1.18 -29.66
N GLY A 121 21.19 0.39 -28.82
CA GLY A 121 21.79 -0.56 -27.87
C GLY A 121 22.01 0.01 -26.48
N ILE A 122 21.65 1.25 -26.24
CA ILE A 122 21.60 1.85 -24.90
C ILE A 122 20.16 1.76 -24.40
N MET A 123 19.94 0.97 -23.34
CA MET A 123 18.62 0.83 -22.72
C MET A 123 18.36 1.99 -21.77
N THR A 124 17.44 2.87 -22.15
CA THR A 124 17.06 4.08 -21.42
C THR A 124 15.63 3.98 -20.89
N MET A 125 15.31 4.75 -19.83
CA MET A 125 14.00 4.76 -19.21
C MET A 125 13.12 5.85 -19.84
N PHE A 126 11.87 5.48 -20.17
CA PHE A 126 10.88 6.38 -20.77
C PHE A 126 9.55 6.29 -20.04
N HIS A 127 8.76 7.38 -20.11
CA HIS A 127 7.34 7.43 -19.80
C HIS A 127 6.60 7.99 -21.02
N GLY A 128 5.91 7.12 -21.76
CA GLY A 128 5.39 7.49 -23.07
C GLY A 128 6.51 8.02 -23.98
N PRO A 129 6.38 9.24 -24.55
CA PRO A 129 7.40 9.82 -25.41
C PRO A 129 8.53 10.54 -24.64
N TYR A 130 8.49 10.57 -23.30
CA TYR A 130 9.41 11.36 -22.49
C TYR A 130 10.57 10.54 -21.96
N TYR A 131 11.80 10.96 -22.27
CA TYR A 131 13.02 10.40 -21.70
C TYR A 131 13.17 10.83 -20.23
N LEU A 132 13.39 9.87 -19.33
CA LEU A 132 13.47 10.10 -17.88
C LEU A 132 14.89 10.42 -17.38
N HIS A 133 15.85 10.66 -18.27
CA HIS A 133 17.27 10.91 -17.93
C HIS A 133 17.91 9.79 -17.09
N LYS A 134 17.47 8.56 -17.28
CA LYS A 134 17.95 7.35 -16.60
C LYS A 134 18.21 6.24 -17.60
N ASN A 135 19.15 5.39 -17.27
CA ASN A 135 19.45 4.16 -17.98
C ASN A 135 18.90 2.94 -17.20
N PHE A 136 18.81 1.82 -17.87
CA PHE A 136 18.39 0.56 -17.22
C PHE A 136 19.32 0.18 -16.05
N THR A 137 20.61 0.50 -16.14
CA THR A 137 21.59 0.29 -15.06
C THR A 137 21.25 1.03 -13.78
N ASP A 138 20.60 2.20 -13.87
CA ASP A 138 20.17 2.98 -12.70
C ASP A 138 19.04 2.29 -11.92
N MET A 139 18.36 1.33 -12.56
CA MET A 139 17.38 0.46 -11.91
C MET A 139 18.01 -0.84 -11.42
N VAL A 140 18.91 -1.42 -12.21
CA VAL A 140 19.52 -2.73 -11.94
C VAL A 140 20.48 -2.69 -10.75
N LEU A 141 21.43 -1.74 -10.74
CA LEU A 141 22.50 -1.73 -9.75
C LEU A 141 22.01 -1.53 -8.31
N PRO A 142 21.15 -0.53 -8.01
CA PRO A 142 20.58 -0.39 -6.66
C PRO A 142 19.77 -1.62 -6.22
N THR A 143 19.04 -2.25 -7.15
CA THR A 143 18.26 -3.46 -6.86
C THR A 143 19.15 -4.64 -6.51
N LEU A 144 20.25 -4.85 -7.24
CA LEU A 144 21.19 -5.94 -6.95
C LEU A 144 21.95 -5.71 -5.63
N GLN A 145 22.27 -4.45 -5.30
CA GLN A 145 22.84 -4.10 -4.02
C GLN A 145 21.84 -4.39 -2.90
N PHE A 146 20.60 -3.92 -3.03
CA PHE A 146 19.52 -4.22 -2.09
C PHE A 146 19.37 -5.71 -1.82
N LEU A 147 19.31 -6.55 -2.87
CA LEU A 147 19.21 -8.01 -2.73
C LEU A 147 20.47 -8.67 -2.18
N THR A 148 21.61 -7.98 -2.18
CA THR A 148 22.82 -8.45 -1.49
C THR A 148 22.72 -8.22 0.01
N ASP A 149 22.19 -7.05 0.39
CA ASP A 149 22.00 -6.66 1.79
C ASP A 149 20.80 -7.39 2.43
N HIS A 150 19.79 -7.72 1.59
CA HIS A 150 18.52 -8.36 1.99
C HIS A 150 18.27 -9.66 1.20
N PRO A 151 19.04 -10.75 1.46
CA PRO A 151 19.04 -11.96 0.63
C PRO A 151 17.76 -12.80 0.75
N THR A 152 16.89 -12.50 1.70
CA THR A 152 15.57 -13.15 1.84
C THR A 152 14.52 -12.60 0.87
N GLU A 153 14.80 -11.46 0.30
CA GLU A 153 13.87 -10.74 -0.55
C GLU A 153 13.88 -11.23 -2.00
N VAL A 154 12.82 -10.93 -2.73
CA VAL A 154 12.67 -11.15 -4.18
C VAL A 154 12.19 -9.86 -4.79
N VAL A 155 12.76 -9.47 -5.92
CA VAL A 155 12.30 -8.32 -6.70
C VAL A 155 11.83 -8.81 -8.06
N VAL A 156 10.75 -8.23 -8.58
CA VAL A 156 10.25 -8.52 -9.93
C VAL A 156 10.43 -7.29 -10.80
N PHE A 157 11.08 -7.46 -11.93
CA PHE A 157 11.13 -6.48 -12.99
C PHE A 157 10.15 -6.88 -14.09
N MET A 158 9.10 -6.10 -14.27
CA MET A 158 8.21 -6.20 -15.40
C MET A 158 8.64 -5.19 -16.45
N ILE A 159 9.22 -5.70 -17.53
CA ILE A 159 9.86 -4.87 -18.56
C ILE A 159 8.94 -4.71 -19.76
N LYS A 160 8.60 -3.47 -20.11
CA LYS A 160 7.84 -3.08 -21.31
C LYS A 160 8.77 -2.33 -22.28
N GLN A 161 8.69 -2.63 -23.57
CA GLN A 161 9.27 -1.78 -24.61
C GLN A 161 8.40 -0.54 -24.78
N GLU A 162 8.98 0.64 -24.64
CA GLU A 162 8.28 1.92 -24.69
C GLU A 162 8.88 2.83 -25.73
N HIS A 163 8.04 3.43 -26.58
CA HIS A 163 8.39 4.44 -27.58
C HIS A 163 9.61 4.12 -28.46
N SER A 164 9.99 2.85 -28.59
CA SER A 164 11.14 2.38 -29.36
C SER A 164 10.72 1.89 -30.75
N SER A 165 11.49 2.24 -31.76
CA SER A 165 11.32 1.74 -33.14
C SER A 165 12.11 0.45 -33.42
N ARG A 166 12.85 -0.07 -32.43
CA ARG A 166 13.61 -1.32 -32.58
C ARG A 166 12.68 -2.50 -32.75
N GLY A 167 13.01 -3.38 -33.67
CA GLY A 167 12.32 -4.67 -33.80
C GLY A 167 12.46 -5.52 -32.54
N ASP A 168 11.44 -6.33 -32.26
CA ASP A 168 11.31 -7.14 -31.05
C ASP A 168 12.56 -7.95 -30.68
N ASP A 169 13.20 -8.60 -31.66
CA ASP A 169 14.41 -9.40 -31.42
C ASP A 169 15.63 -8.56 -31.05
N ALA A 170 15.78 -7.38 -31.65
CA ALA A 170 16.89 -6.47 -31.34
C ALA A 170 16.74 -5.91 -29.92
N PHE A 171 15.52 -5.51 -29.54
CA PHE A 171 15.20 -5.05 -28.20
C PHE A 171 15.42 -6.16 -27.16
N ALA A 172 14.90 -7.37 -27.42
CA ALA A 172 15.09 -8.53 -26.55
C ALA A 172 16.57 -8.85 -26.32
N ASN A 173 17.38 -8.84 -27.38
CA ASN A 173 18.83 -9.05 -27.30
C ASN A 173 19.53 -7.95 -26.50
N GLY A 174 19.10 -6.70 -26.64
CA GLY A 174 19.62 -5.59 -25.85
C GLY A 174 19.34 -5.78 -24.35
N VAL A 175 18.10 -6.08 -23.97
CA VAL A 175 17.75 -6.38 -22.58
C VAL A 175 18.55 -7.57 -22.04
N LEU A 176 18.63 -8.67 -22.81
CA LEU A 176 19.39 -9.87 -22.42
C LEU A 176 20.87 -9.56 -22.22
N GLY A 177 21.44 -8.72 -23.08
CA GLY A 177 22.82 -8.25 -22.95
C GLY A 177 23.08 -7.58 -21.60
N TYR A 178 22.19 -6.69 -21.17
CA TYR A 178 22.29 -6.03 -19.86
C TYR A 178 22.15 -7.02 -18.68
N LEU A 179 21.19 -7.94 -18.73
CA LEU A 179 20.94 -8.91 -17.66
C LEU A 179 22.13 -9.87 -17.49
N ASN A 180 22.70 -10.34 -18.59
CA ASN A 180 23.85 -11.25 -18.58
C ASN A 180 25.17 -10.56 -18.17
N TRP A 181 25.34 -9.30 -18.60
CA TRP A 181 26.53 -8.52 -18.28
C TRP A 181 26.57 -8.09 -16.81
N ALA A 182 25.42 -7.67 -16.27
CA ALA A 182 25.37 -7.07 -14.95
C ALA A 182 25.76 -8.06 -13.83
N HIS A 183 25.23 -9.28 -13.85
CA HIS A 183 25.60 -10.30 -12.85
C HIS A 183 24.98 -11.67 -13.20
N PRO A 184 25.73 -12.60 -13.78
CA PRO A 184 25.23 -13.94 -14.06
C PRO A 184 24.65 -14.63 -12.82
N GLY A 185 23.44 -15.17 -12.95
CA GLY A 185 22.77 -15.91 -11.87
C GLY A 185 21.97 -15.07 -10.86
N ARG A 186 22.00 -13.74 -10.97
CA ARG A 186 21.17 -12.84 -10.13
C ARG A 186 19.76 -12.63 -10.70
N PHE A 187 19.54 -12.99 -11.95
CA PHE A 187 18.25 -12.89 -12.63
C PHE A 187 17.64 -14.28 -12.79
N TRP A 188 16.39 -14.41 -12.40
CA TRP A 188 15.58 -15.59 -12.69
C TRP A 188 14.76 -15.32 -13.97
N MET A 189 14.98 -16.13 -14.98
CA MET A 189 14.40 -15.95 -16.32
C MET A 189 13.56 -17.17 -16.75
N GLY A 190 13.07 -17.96 -15.81
CA GLY A 190 12.19 -19.09 -16.11
C GLY A 190 10.82 -18.63 -16.63
N ASN A 191 10.12 -19.53 -17.32
CA ASN A 191 8.82 -19.28 -17.96
C ASN A 191 7.63 -19.85 -17.17
N TYR A 192 7.80 -20.01 -15.86
CA TYR A 192 6.74 -20.48 -14.94
C TYR A 192 6.72 -19.59 -13.70
N VAL A 193 5.67 -19.70 -12.89
CA VAL A 193 5.59 -18.99 -11.59
C VAL A 193 6.50 -19.70 -10.58
N PRO A 194 7.59 -19.08 -10.09
CA PRO A 194 8.49 -19.73 -9.15
C PRO A 194 7.92 -19.78 -7.73
N LYS A 195 8.45 -20.70 -6.92
CA LYS A 195 8.36 -20.64 -5.47
C LYS A 195 9.39 -19.65 -4.93
N LEU A 196 9.15 -19.10 -3.74
CA LEU A 196 10.09 -18.18 -3.09
C LEU A 196 11.49 -18.80 -2.91
N SER A 197 11.57 -20.09 -2.54
CA SER A 197 12.85 -20.80 -2.38
C SER A 197 13.74 -20.81 -3.63
N GLU A 198 13.15 -20.67 -4.83
CA GLU A 198 13.90 -20.70 -6.09
C GLU A 198 14.49 -19.32 -6.45
N VAL A 199 13.90 -18.25 -5.90
CA VAL A 199 14.14 -16.88 -6.36
C VAL A 199 14.59 -15.89 -5.29
N ARG A 200 14.74 -16.33 -4.02
CA ARG A 200 15.28 -15.44 -2.98
C ARG A 200 16.66 -14.90 -3.36
N GLY A 201 16.89 -13.63 -3.11
CA GLY A 201 18.10 -12.88 -3.49
C GLY A 201 18.24 -12.61 -4.99
N LYS A 202 17.17 -12.84 -5.78
CA LYS A 202 17.19 -12.67 -7.24
C LYS A 202 16.13 -11.66 -7.72
N VAL A 203 16.38 -11.15 -8.91
CA VAL A 203 15.40 -10.41 -9.71
C VAL A 203 14.69 -11.40 -10.63
N VAL A 204 13.37 -11.48 -10.54
CA VAL A 204 12.50 -12.26 -11.43
C VAL A 204 12.12 -11.38 -12.62
N ILE A 205 12.26 -11.90 -13.84
CA ILE A 205 11.92 -11.16 -15.05
C ILE A 205 10.54 -11.56 -15.54
N VAL A 206 9.66 -10.57 -15.68
CA VAL A 206 8.38 -10.63 -16.41
C VAL A 206 8.46 -9.66 -17.57
N ARG A 207 8.12 -10.08 -18.79
CA ARG A 207 8.29 -9.26 -19.97
C ARG A 207 6.98 -8.93 -20.68
N ARG A 208 6.81 -7.65 -21.03
CA ARG A 208 5.75 -7.09 -21.88
C ARG A 208 6.32 -6.70 -23.25
N PHE A 209 7.15 -7.54 -23.83
CA PHE A 209 7.69 -7.38 -25.19
C PHE A 209 7.86 -8.75 -25.83
N SER A 210 7.87 -8.78 -27.17
CA SER A 210 8.12 -9.98 -27.97
C SER A 210 9.61 -10.18 -28.28
N GLY A 211 9.95 -11.28 -28.94
CA GLY A 211 11.29 -11.65 -29.37
C GLY A 211 11.48 -13.16 -29.39
N THR A 212 12.40 -13.67 -30.20
CA THR A 212 12.62 -15.09 -30.46
C THR A 212 13.20 -15.90 -29.30
N HIS A 213 13.73 -15.22 -28.27
CA HIS A 213 14.31 -15.86 -27.08
C HIS A 213 13.25 -16.21 -26.02
N GLY A 214 12.06 -16.70 -26.47
CA GLY A 214 10.85 -16.86 -25.66
C GLY A 214 11.02 -17.61 -24.34
N TYR A 215 11.91 -18.58 -24.26
CA TYR A 215 12.03 -19.46 -23.08
C TYR A 215 13.13 -19.03 -22.10
N ASP A 216 14.06 -18.18 -22.52
CA ASP A 216 15.25 -17.85 -21.72
C ASP A 216 15.24 -16.45 -21.10
N MET A 217 14.12 -15.71 -21.17
CA MET A 217 14.02 -14.33 -20.77
C MET A 217 12.90 -14.02 -19.75
N GLY A 218 12.47 -15.01 -19.02
CA GLY A 218 11.36 -14.86 -18.07
C GLY A 218 9.97 -15.00 -18.71
N THR A 219 8.95 -14.92 -17.87
CA THR A 219 7.55 -15.09 -18.27
C THR A 219 7.08 -13.95 -19.15
N ARG A 220 6.53 -14.25 -20.35
CA ARG A 220 5.93 -13.26 -21.23
C ARG A 220 4.43 -13.12 -20.99
N ILE A 221 4.01 -11.90 -20.63
CA ILE A 221 2.60 -11.55 -20.44
C ILE A 221 2.32 -10.30 -21.26
N MET A 222 1.45 -10.40 -22.26
CA MET A 222 1.11 -9.30 -23.16
C MET A 222 -0.36 -8.95 -23.01
N TRP A 223 -0.66 -7.67 -22.87
CA TRP A 223 -2.04 -7.16 -22.89
C TRP A 223 -2.09 -5.80 -23.61
N THR A 224 -3.27 -5.43 -24.04
CA THR A 224 -3.54 -4.12 -24.62
C THR A 224 -3.65 -3.08 -23.51
N ASP A 225 -2.98 -1.95 -23.64
CA ASP A 225 -3.09 -0.86 -22.69
C ASP A 225 -4.55 -0.40 -22.51
N ASN A 226 -4.89 0.10 -21.34
CA ASN A 226 -6.21 0.59 -20.96
C ASN A 226 -7.33 -0.46 -21.04
N THR A 227 -7.09 -1.67 -20.52
CA THR A 227 -8.05 -2.78 -20.54
C THR A 227 -7.99 -3.60 -19.24
N ASP A 228 -8.96 -4.49 -19.09
CA ASP A 228 -9.01 -5.49 -18.03
C ASP A 228 -9.41 -6.85 -18.59
N GLY A 229 -8.94 -7.93 -17.98
CA GLY A 229 -9.26 -9.30 -18.38
C GLY A 229 -8.15 -10.31 -18.10
N GLU A 230 -8.38 -11.55 -18.55
CA GLU A 230 -7.42 -12.62 -18.51
C GLU A 230 -6.56 -12.65 -19.78
N TYR A 231 -5.25 -12.68 -19.60
CA TYR A 231 -4.27 -12.73 -20.69
C TYR A 231 -3.33 -13.92 -20.51
N ALA A 232 -3.34 -14.81 -21.48
CA ALA A 232 -2.44 -15.95 -21.51
C ALA A 232 -1.03 -15.54 -21.91
N SER A 233 -0.04 -16.12 -21.26
CA SER A 233 1.32 -16.13 -21.80
C SER A 233 1.31 -16.95 -23.09
N THR A 234 1.91 -16.42 -24.14
CA THR A 234 2.08 -17.19 -25.39
C THR A 234 3.09 -18.33 -25.25
N ASP A 235 3.84 -18.35 -24.18
CA ASP A 235 4.95 -19.28 -23.93
C ASP A 235 4.57 -20.37 -22.89
N LEU A 236 3.28 -20.43 -22.43
CA LEU A 236 2.67 -21.41 -21.52
C LEU A 236 3.51 -21.94 -20.32
N PRO A 237 2.95 -22.23 -19.18
CA PRO A 237 1.52 -22.26 -18.81
C PRO A 237 1.09 -21.11 -17.86
N VAL A 238 1.65 -19.93 -18.00
CA VAL A 238 1.39 -18.79 -17.10
C VAL A 238 0.32 -17.87 -17.69
N TYR A 239 -0.59 -17.41 -16.84
CA TYR A 239 -1.62 -16.42 -17.15
C TYR A 239 -1.42 -15.17 -16.31
N ALA A 240 -2.06 -14.07 -16.70
CA ALA A 240 -2.30 -12.95 -15.81
C ALA A 240 -3.76 -12.49 -15.96
N TYR A 241 -4.40 -12.22 -14.83
CA TYR A 241 -5.59 -11.39 -14.80
C TYR A 241 -5.12 -9.95 -14.58
N VAL A 242 -5.41 -9.08 -15.54
CA VAL A 242 -4.89 -7.71 -15.54
C VAL A 242 -6.03 -6.73 -15.39
N GLN A 243 -5.91 -5.80 -14.47
CA GLN A 243 -6.71 -4.59 -14.37
C GLN A 243 -5.78 -3.39 -14.63
N ASP A 244 -5.77 -2.89 -15.87
CA ASP A 244 -4.94 -1.77 -16.34
C ASP A 244 -5.80 -0.70 -17.01
N HIS A 245 -7.05 -0.52 -16.56
CA HIS A 245 -7.94 0.51 -17.05
C HIS A 245 -7.60 1.84 -16.39
N TYR A 246 -7.06 2.78 -17.13
CA TYR A 246 -6.53 4.04 -16.58
C TYR A 246 -7.14 5.31 -17.21
N ASN A 247 -7.89 5.19 -18.29
CA ASN A 247 -8.46 6.34 -18.98
C ASN A 247 -9.84 6.73 -18.40
N PHE A 248 -9.86 7.16 -17.15
CA PHE A 248 -11.05 7.67 -16.48
C PHE A 248 -10.96 9.18 -16.28
N LEU A 249 -12.06 9.90 -16.60
CA LEU A 249 -12.21 11.27 -16.16
C LEU A 249 -12.16 11.33 -14.62
N SER A 250 -11.67 12.40 -14.06
CA SER A 250 -11.53 12.59 -12.60
C SER A 250 -12.83 12.36 -11.80
N SER A 251 -14.00 12.53 -12.44
CA SER A 251 -15.31 12.24 -11.85
C SER A 251 -15.65 10.75 -11.73
N PHE A 252 -14.85 9.84 -12.28
CA PHE A 252 -15.11 8.37 -12.29
C PHE A 252 -14.17 7.56 -11.39
N THR A 253 -13.58 8.17 -10.36
CA THR A 253 -12.74 7.50 -9.35
C THR A 253 -13.41 6.26 -8.77
N ALA A 254 -14.72 6.32 -8.49
CA ALA A 254 -15.49 5.19 -7.97
C ALA A 254 -15.52 3.98 -8.93
N SER A 255 -15.57 4.21 -10.25
CA SER A 255 -15.52 3.14 -11.25
C SER A 255 -14.15 2.47 -11.26
N LYS A 256 -13.07 3.24 -11.23
CA LYS A 256 -11.69 2.73 -11.13
C LYS A 256 -11.52 1.89 -9.86
N VAL A 257 -11.94 2.42 -8.71
CA VAL A 257 -11.89 1.72 -7.41
C VAL A 257 -12.67 0.40 -7.47
N SER A 258 -13.82 0.34 -8.15
CA SER A 258 -14.60 -0.89 -8.31
C SER A 258 -13.86 -1.94 -9.12
N LEU A 259 -13.18 -1.57 -10.21
CA LEU A 259 -12.37 -2.50 -11.02
C LEU A 259 -11.20 -3.06 -10.21
N ILE A 260 -10.50 -2.21 -9.44
CA ILE A 260 -9.41 -2.63 -8.56
C ILE A 260 -9.91 -3.64 -7.52
N LYS A 261 -11.04 -3.35 -6.86
CA LYS A 261 -11.66 -4.27 -5.89
C LYS A 261 -12.04 -5.61 -6.52
N ASN A 262 -12.60 -5.61 -7.73
CA ASN A 262 -12.93 -6.83 -8.45
C ASN A 262 -11.69 -7.69 -8.73
N CYS A 263 -10.58 -7.10 -9.15
CA CYS A 263 -9.32 -7.82 -9.36
C CYS A 263 -8.78 -8.42 -8.05
N ILE A 264 -8.86 -7.70 -6.93
CA ILE A 264 -8.51 -8.19 -5.59
C ILE A 264 -9.39 -9.38 -5.19
N ILE A 265 -10.71 -9.29 -5.44
CA ILE A 265 -11.68 -10.36 -5.18
C ILE A 265 -11.33 -11.60 -6.00
N GLN A 266 -11.04 -11.44 -7.29
CA GLN A 266 -10.65 -12.54 -8.16
C GLN A 266 -9.36 -13.22 -7.67
N ALA A 267 -8.34 -12.45 -7.30
CA ALA A 267 -7.09 -12.97 -6.76
C ALA A 267 -7.30 -13.82 -5.51
N HIS A 268 -8.24 -13.42 -4.64
CA HIS A 268 -8.55 -14.12 -3.41
C HIS A 268 -9.37 -15.41 -3.62
N TYR A 269 -10.46 -15.34 -4.40
CA TYR A 269 -11.40 -16.46 -4.54
C TYR A 269 -11.02 -17.47 -5.61
N GLU A 270 -10.26 -17.06 -6.63
CA GLU A 270 -9.83 -17.92 -7.72
C GLU A 270 -8.29 -18.05 -7.80
N PRO A 271 -7.60 -18.33 -6.69
CA PRO A 271 -6.15 -18.36 -6.70
C PRO A 271 -5.66 -19.53 -7.56
N GLN A 272 -4.84 -19.23 -8.55
CA GLN A 272 -4.10 -20.21 -9.33
C GLN A 272 -2.60 -20.02 -9.11
N PRO A 273 -2.10 -20.34 -7.91
CA PRO A 273 -0.80 -19.85 -7.42
C PRO A 273 0.41 -20.34 -8.22
N ASN A 274 0.27 -21.40 -8.99
CA ASN A 274 1.33 -21.92 -9.85
C ASN A 274 1.20 -21.50 -11.32
N ARG A 275 0.18 -20.70 -11.67
CA ARG A 275 -0.18 -20.42 -13.07
C ARG A 275 -0.58 -18.99 -13.36
N CYS A 276 -1.15 -18.25 -12.40
CA CYS A 276 -1.75 -16.95 -12.64
C CYS A 276 -1.17 -15.86 -11.76
N TYR A 277 -0.77 -14.74 -12.35
CA TYR A 277 -0.53 -13.48 -11.67
C TYR A 277 -1.78 -12.60 -11.76
N TYR A 278 -2.14 -11.94 -10.68
CA TYR A 278 -3.16 -10.90 -10.65
C TYR A 278 -2.46 -9.55 -10.59
N LEU A 279 -2.55 -8.77 -11.68
CA LEU A 279 -1.84 -7.50 -11.85
C LEU A 279 -2.86 -6.36 -11.84
N ASN A 280 -2.79 -5.51 -10.85
CA ASN A 280 -3.81 -4.54 -10.54
C ASN A 280 -3.21 -3.13 -10.42
N PHE A 281 -3.53 -2.25 -11.37
CA PHE A 281 -2.96 -0.90 -11.44
C PHE A 281 -3.91 0.12 -10.82
N THR A 282 -3.41 0.91 -9.85
CA THR A 282 -4.16 2.05 -9.30
C THR A 282 -4.01 3.32 -10.14
N SER A 283 -3.12 3.30 -11.15
CA SER A 283 -2.90 4.43 -12.05
C SER A 283 -4.16 4.87 -12.75
N ASN A 284 -4.34 6.17 -12.89
CA ASN A 284 -5.38 6.81 -13.66
C ASN A 284 -4.80 8.01 -14.41
N GLU A 285 -5.25 8.22 -15.64
CA GLU A 285 -4.82 9.32 -16.50
C GLU A 285 -6.05 10.12 -16.93
N ALA A 286 -6.03 11.41 -16.69
CA ALA A 286 -7.03 12.34 -17.21
C ALA A 286 -6.33 13.58 -17.77
N ASP A 287 -6.77 14.05 -18.92
CA ASP A 287 -6.22 15.20 -19.66
C ASP A 287 -5.68 16.31 -18.73
N ILE A 288 -4.40 16.65 -18.76
CA ILE A 288 -3.76 17.79 -18.06
C ILE A 288 -3.93 17.86 -16.53
N VAL A 289 -4.36 16.81 -15.87
CA VAL A 289 -4.41 16.73 -14.39
C VAL A 289 -3.16 16.03 -13.86
N SER A 290 -2.61 16.52 -12.76
CA SER A 290 -1.48 15.88 -12.10
C SER A 290 -1.81 14.42 -11.76
N LEU A 291 -0.92 13.49 -12.12
CA LEU A 291 -1.07 12.06 -11.78
C LEU A 291 -1.25 11.86 -10.27
N LYS A 292 -0.62 12.70 -9.45
CA LYS A 292 -0.76 12.64 -7.98
C LYS A 292 -2.17 12.94 -7.51
N LEU A 293 -2.80 13.99 -8.03
CA LEU A 293 -4.20 14.34 -7.68
C LEU A 293 -5.20 13.24 -8.06
N LEU A 294 -4.86 12.41 -9.04
CA LEU A 294 -5.68 11.27 -9.44
C LEU A 294 -5.38 10.01 -8.62
N ALA A 295 -4.12 9.82 -8.22
CA ALA A 295 -3.66 8.64 -7.49
C ALA A 295 -4.10 8.65 -6.03
N ASP A 296 -3.97 9.78 -5.34
CA ASP A 296 -4.22 9.88 -3.90
C ASP A 296 -5.62 9.38 -3.51
N PRO A 297 -6.74 9.86 -4.08
CA PRO A 297 -8.07 9.37 -3.69
C PRO A 297 -8.32 7.90 -4.05
N ILE A 298 -7.64 7.35 -5.07
CA ILE A 298 -7.73 5.94 -5.42
C ILE A 298 -6.96 5.10 -4.41
N ASN A 299 -5.73 5.48 -4.10
CA ASN A 299 -4.90 4.79 -3.12
C ASN A 299 -5.56 4.76 -1.75
N ASP A 300 -6.16 5.88 -1.31
CA ASP A 300 -6.90 6.00 -0.05
C ASP A 300 -8.12 5.09 0.00
N ALA A 301 -8.91 5.07 -1.07
CA ALA A 301 -10.10 4.24 -1.16
C ALA A 301 -9.75 2.74 -1.15
N ILE A 302 -8.64 2.35 -1.79
CA ILE A 302 -8.16 0.97 -1.78
C ILE A 302 -7.55 0.63 -0.42
N ASN A 303 -6.74 1.50 0.16
CA ASN A 303 -6.20 1.31 1.49
C ASN A 303 -7.31 1.09 2.52
N THR A 304 -8.32 1.97 2.51
CA THR A 304 -9.51 1.82 3.38
C THR A 304 -10.22 0.50 3.13
N TYR A 305 -10.40 0.08 1.88
CA TYR A 305 -11.03 -1.20 1.56
C TYR A 305 -10.24 -2.39 2.10
N LEU A 306 -8.92 -2.40 1.92
CA LEU A 306 -8.05 -3.48 2.40
C LEU A 306 -8.06 -3.60 3.93
N LEU A 307 -8.13 -2.47 4.64
CA LEU A 307 -8.20 -2.44 6.10
C LEU A 307 -9.45 -3.14 6.67
N TRP A 308 -10.50 -3.24 5.86
CA TRP A 308 -11.77 -3.84 6.25
C TRP A 308 -11.98 -5.25 5.68
N LEU A 309 -11.02 -5.79 4.95
CA LEU A 309 -11.10 -7.18 4.49
C LEU A 309 -11.01 -8.14 5.69
N PRO A 310 -11.71 -9.30 5.61
CA PRO A 310 -11.56 -10.36 6.60
C PRO A 310 -10.11 -10.78 6.78
N ALA A 311 -9.74 -11.24 7.97
CA ALA A 311 -8.37 -11.60 8.32
C ALA A 311 -7.79 -12.78 7.51
N ASP A 312 -8.64 -13.60 6.93
CA ASP A 312 -8.30 -14.73 6.08
C ASP A 312 -8.12 -14.34 4.60
N TRP A 313 -8.28 -13.05 4.26
CA TRP A 313 -8.01 -12.56 2.92
C TRP A 313 -6.51 -12.37 2.70
N HIS A 314 -5.91 -13.37 2.10
CA HIS A 314 -4.52 -13.38 1.65
C HIS A 314 -4.50 -13.54 0.14
N ASN A 315 -3.35 -13.31 -0.48
CA ASN A 315 -3.19 -13.45 -1.91
C ASN A 315 -4.09 -12.50 -2.71
N LEU A 316 -3.83 -11.21 -2.56
CA LEU A 316 -4.57 -10.16 -3.26
C LEU A 316 -3.93 -9.77 -4.60
N GLY A 317 -2.91 -10.53 -5.03
CA GLY A 317 -2.14 -10.25 -6.23
C GLY A 317 -1.15 -9.11 -6.06
N VAL A 318 -0.73 -8.56 -7.18
CA VAL A 318 0.18 -7.41 -7.26
C VAL A 318 -0.64 -6.14 -7.41
N VAL A 319 -0.43 -5.16 -6.56
CA VAL A 319 -1.07 -3.85 -6.67
C VAL A 319 0.00 -2.80 -7.00
N PHE A 320 -0.06 -2.30 -8.23
CA PHE A 320 0.84 -1.25 -8.71
C PHE A 320 0.29 0.11 -8.30
N VAL A 321 1.06 0.84 -7.52
CA VAL A 321 0.69 2.16 -7.02
C VAL A 321 1.48 3.27 -7.71
N ASN A 322 0.85 4.43 -7.86
CA ASN A 322 1.54 5.68 -8.10
C ASN A 322 1.83 6.34 -6.76
N PHE A 323 2.98 7.01 -6.62
CA PHE A 323 3.37 7.73 -5.40
C PHE A 323 3.40 6.83 -4.15
N ALA A 324 4.20 5.76 -4.22
CA ALA A 324 4.32 4.75 -3.16
C ALA A 324 4.74 5.30 -1.78
N GLY A 325 5.36 6.48 -1.73
CA GLY A 325 5.82 7.15 -0.50
C GLY A 325 4.81 8.07 0.16
N GLY A 326 3.61 8.23 -0.42
CA GLY A 326 2.54 9.04 0.15
C GLY A 326 2.55 10.53 -0.21
N SER A 327 1.58 11.27 0.30
CA SER A 327 1.44 12.71 0.08
C SER A 327 2.34 13.54 1.00
N ASP A 328 2.67 14.77 0.58
CA ASP A 328 3.54 15.70 1.34
C ASP A 328 2.91 16.18 2.66
N ASP A 329 1.61 15.97 2.84
CA ASP A 329 0.84 16.41 4.02
C ASP A 329 0.67 15.32 5.09
N GLY A 330 1.30 14.15 4.93
CA GLY A 330 1.21 13.05 5.89
C GLY A 330 -0.14 12.33 5.89
N THR A 331 -0.93 12.48 4.82
CA THR A 331 -2.21 11.80 4.69
C THR A 331 -2.09 10.39 4.10
N VAL A 332 -3.16 9.68 4.04
CA VAL A 332 -3.46 8.25 3.99
C VAL A 332 -2.73 7.40 2.94
N SER A 333 -2.23 7.95 1.82
CA SER A 333 -1.55 7.16 0.79
C SER A 333 -0.23 6.51 1.26
N GLU A 334 0.38 7.01 2.34
CA GLU A 334 1.56 6.43 2.98
C GLU A 334 1.35 4.99 3.46
N ASN A 335 0.10 4.59 3.65
CA ASN A 335 -0.22 3.30 4.26
C ASN A 335 -0.53 2.18 3.25
N LEU A 336 -0.76 2.46 1.96
CA LEU A 336 -1.20 1.42 1.03
C LEU A 336 -0.14 0.33 0.82
N VAL A 337 1.14 0.70 0.62
CA VAL A 337 2.25 -0.26 0.50
C VAL A 337 2.38 -1.07 1.77
N GLN A 338 2.35 -0.41 2.94
CA GLN A 338 2.38 -1.08 4.24
C GLN A 338 1.20 -2.04 4.40
N THR A 339 -0.01 -1.61 4.06
CA THR A 339 -1.20 -2.44 4.14
C THR A 339 -1.06 -3.69 3.28
N LEU A 340 -0.62 -3.56 2.02
CA LEU A 340 -0.40 -4.68 1.11
C LEU A 340 0.63 -5.69 1.66
N ILE A 341 1.74 -5.22 2.22
CA ILE A 341 2.75 -6.09 2.85
C ILE A 341 2.10 -6.93 3.94
N THR A 342 1.28 -6.31 4.74
CA THR A 342 0.71 -6.91 5.95
C THR A 342 -0.45 -7.86 5.67
N MET A 343 -1.01 -7.84 4.46
CA MET A 343 -1.96 -8.84 3.98
C MET A 343 -1.31 -10.22 3.71
N ASN A 344 0.00 -10.37 3.87
CA ASN A 344 0.73 -11.62 3.68
C ASN A 344 0.85 -12.46 4.97
N GLU A 345 -0.26 -12.88 5.57
CA GLU A 345 -0.30 -13.78 6.75
C GLU A 345 0.12 -13.14 8.10
N LEU A 346 0.69 -11.96 8.06
CA LEU A 346 0.89 -11.14 9.24
C LEU A 346 -0.18 -10.05 9.22
N ASN A 347 -1.46 -10.41 9.39
CA ASN A 347 -2.49 -9.37 9.48
C ASN A 347 -2.12 -8.41 10.62
N PRO A 348 -1.61 -7.17 10.33
CA PRO A 348 -1.15 -6.26 11.37
C PRO A 348 -2.32 -5.68 12.14
N TYR A 349 -3.52 -5.85 11.60
CA TYR A 349 -4.74 -5.27 12.16
C TYR A 349 -5.49 -6.24 13.04
N THR A 350 -5.16 -7.56 12.96
CA THR A 350 -5.80 -8.58 13.79
C THR A 350 -4.80 -9.50 14.47
N THR A 351 -5.21 -10.06 15.60
CA THR A 351 -4.49 -11.12 16.29
C THR A 351 -5.47 -12.19 16.72
N THR A 352 -5.06 -13.46 16.65
CA THR A 352 -5.83 -14.57 17.16
C THR A 352 -5.37 -14.89 18.59
N ILE A 353 -6.28 -14.85 19.55
CA ILE A 353 -6.00 -15.14 20.95
C ILE A 353 -7.04 -16.17 21.43
N GLY A 354 -6.57 -17.37 21.76
CA GLY A 354 -7.49 -18.49 21.97
C GLY A 354 -8.27 -18.81 20.70
N SER A 355 -9.58 -18.84 20.79
CA SER A 355 -10.51 -19.02 19.64
C SER A 355 -11.00 -17.72 19.02
N GLN A 356 -10.54 -16.57 19.51
CA GLN A 356 -11.06 -15.26 19.13
C GLN A 356 -10.09 -14.50 18.24
N VAL A 357 -10.62 -13.78 17.24
CA VAL A 357 -9.84 -12.89 16.38
C VAL A 357 -10.17 -11.43 16.73
N TRP A 358 -9.18 -10.66 17.14
CA TRP A 358 -9.31 -9.29 17.63
C TRP A 358 -8.59 -8.29 16.72
N MET A 359 -9.15 -7.10 16.58
CA MET A 359 -8.41 -5.99 15.99
C MET A 359 -7.22 -5.58 16.87
N LYS A 360 -6.09 -5.21 16.28
CA LYS A 360 -4.91 -4.68 16.99
C LYS A 360 -4.95 -3.16 17.19
N LYS A 361 -5.82 -2.46 16.46
CA LYS A 361 -6.03 -1.00 16.58
C LYS A 361 -7.40 -0.70 17.18
N ASN A 362 -7.49 0.42 17.86
CA ASN A 362 -8.79 0.94 18.29
C ASN A 362 -9.55 1.44 17.06
N LEU A 363 -10.87 1.35 17.11
CA LEU A 363 -11.75 1.79 16.04
C LEU A 363 -11.60 3.30 15.79
N ASP A 364 -11.56 3.70 14.50
CA ASP A 364 -11.34 5.09 14.07
C ASP A 364 -12.33 5.53 12.97
N VAL A 365 -13.55 4.99 12.97
CA VAL A 365 -14.56 5.28 11.94
C VAL A 365 -15.36 6.54 12.26
N THR A 366 -15.79 7.24 11.20
CA THR A 366 -16.65 8.44 11.27
C THR A 366 -18.06 8.19 10.77
N THR A 367 -18.32 6.96 10.28
CA THR A 367 -19.63 6.55 9.78
C THR A 367 -20.05 5.23 10.43
N TYR A 368 -21.34 5.03 10.55
CA TYR A 368 -21.93 3.73 10.86
C TYR A 368 -21.79 2.78 9.66
N ARG A 369 -22.03 1.49 9.90
CA ARG A 369 -21.94 0.43 8.87
C ARG A 369 -22.79 0.69 7.63
N ASN A 370 -23.94 1.35 7.79
CA ASN A 370 -24.83 1.71 6.69
C ASN A 370 -24.39 2.97 5.90
N GLY A 371 -23.28 3.60 6.29
CA GLY A 371 -22.74 4.82 5.68
C GLY A 371 -23.21 6.14 6.29
N ASP A 372 -24.14 6.11 7.24
CA ASP A 372 -24.59 7.34 7.91
C ASP A 372 -23.45 7.95 8.74
N PRO A 373 -23.28 9.27 8.75
CA PRO A 373 -22.24 9.92 9.53
C PRO A 373 -22.54 9.81 11.04
N ILE A 374 -21.49 9.59 11.82
CA ILE A 374 -21.51 9.70 13.27
C ILE A 374 -21.16 11.16 13.61
N PRO A 375 -21.96 11.89 14.39
CA PRO A 375 -21.64 13.27 14.76
C PRO A 375 -20.31 13.37 15.52
N GLU A 376 -19.40 14.25 15.06
CA GLU A 376 -18.24 14.67 15.85
C GLU A 376 -18.65 15.79 16.80
N VAL A 377 -18.46 15.58 18.11
CA VAL A 377 -18.82 16.57 19.13
C VAL A 377 -17.60 16.93 19.96
N SER A 378 -16.98 18.07 19.64
CA SER A 378 -15.80 18.61 20.34
C SER A 378 -16.18 19.46 21.56
N ASP A 379 -17.33 20.16 21.53
CA ASP A 379 -17.77 21.04 22.60
C ASP A 379 -18.11 20.24 23.88
N SER A 380 -17.58 20.71 25.00
CA SER A 380 -17.71 20.05 26.31
C SER A 380 -19.14 20.10 26.85
N THR A 381 -19.86 21.18 26.61
CA THR A 381 -21.24 21.35 27.10
C THR A 381 -22.21 20.50 26.27
N ALA A 382 -22.04 20.52 24.94
CA ALA A 382 -22.83 19.68 24.04
C ALA A 382 -22.63 18.19 24.36
N TRP A 383 -21.40 17.74 24.61
CA TRP A 383 -21.12 16.35 24.96
C TRP A 383 -21.87 15.87 26.20
N LYS A 384 -21.96 16.68 27.25
CA LYS A 384 -22.62 16.35 28.50
C LYS A 384 -24.11 16.06 28.35
N HIS A 385 -24.73 16.57 27.32
CA HIS A 385 -26.18 16.45 27.08
C HIS A 385 -26.52 15.46 25.97
N LEU A 386 -25.54 14.69 25.46
CA LEU A 386 -25.77 13.71 24.42
C LEU A 386 -26.67 12.57 24.88
N THR A 387 -27.66 12.26 24.07
CA THR A 387 -28.57 11.09 24.21
C THR A 387 -28.52 10.21 22.97
N THR A 388 -27.70 10.58 21.97
CA THR A 388 -27.49 9.86 20.70
C THR A 388 -26.03 9.58 20.49
N GLY A 389 -25.71 8.70 19.51
CA GLY A 389 -24.35 8.33 19.16
C GLY A 389 -23.51 9.51 18.68
N ALA A 390 -22.30 9.61 19.20
CA ALA A 390 -21.30 10.60 18.83
C ALA A 390 -19.87 10.09 19.08
N TYR A 391 -18.90 10.74 18.43
CA TYR A 391 -17.48 10.55 18.73
C TYR A 391 -16.77 11.89 18.94
N CYS A 392 -15.55 11.81 19.48
CA CYS A 392 -14.58 12.90 19.48
C CYS A 392 -13.15 12.33 19.37
N ASN A 393 -12.23 13.19 18.95
CA ASN A 393 -10.80 12.93 19.11
C ASN A 393 -10.35 13.34 20.51
N TYR A 394 -9.37 12.63 21.10
CA TYR A 394 -8.86 13.00 22.41
C TYR A 394 -8.28 14.43 22.37
N ASN A 395 -8.73 15.28 23.29
CA ASN A 395 -8.35 16.70 23.39
C ASN A 395 -8.54 17.48 22.07
N ASN A 396 -9.53 17.08 21.27
CA ASN A 396 -9.89 17.65 19.97
C ASN A 396 -8.74 17.60 18.93
N GLY A 397 -7.75 16.72 19.11
CA GLY A 397 -6.65 16.48 18.19
C GLY A 397 -6.43 14.99 17.90
N ALA A 398 -5.90 14.66 16.73
CA ALA A 398 -5.54 13.30 16.39
C ALA A 398 -4.32 12.87 17.23
N ASN A 399 -4.44 11.77 17.99
CA ASN A 399 -3.36 11.22 18.82
C ASN A 399 -2.89 9.83 18.35
N GLY A 400 -3.40 9.34 17.23
CA GLY A 400 -3.08 8.01 16.68
C GLY A 400 -3.67 6.82 17.44
N TYR A 401 -4.48 7.04 18.49
CA TYR A 401 -5.07 5.96 19.30
C TYR A 401 -6.53 5.66 18.96
N GLY A 402 -7.02 6.15 17.83
CA GLY A 402 -8.41 6.04 17.41
C GLY A 402 -9.34 7.03 18.14
N LYS A 403 -10.62 6.94 17.83
CA LYS A 403 -11.65 7.85 18.38
C LYS A 403 -12.18 7.40 19.74
N LEU A 404 -12.73 8.36 20.48
CA LEU A 404 -13.52 8.11 21.68
C LEU A 404 -14.99 8.19 21.32
N TYR A 405 -15.72 7.08 21.45
CA TYR A 405 -17.16 6.99 21.17
C TYR A 405 -17.94 7.01 22.49
N ASN A 406 -19.12 7.65 22.49
CA ASN A 406 -20.06 7.43 23.59
C ASN A 406 -20.77 6.07 23.40
N TRP A 407 -21.37 5.54 24.47
CA TRP A 407 -22.00 4.22 24.38
C TRP A 407 -23.26 4.19 23.51
N TYR A 408 -23.89 5.36 23.27
CA TYR A 408 -25.00 5.44 22.33
C TYR A 408 -24.54 5.14 20.88
N ALA A 409 -23.32 5.49 20.49
CA ALA A 409 -22.76 5.09 19.22
C ALA A 409 -22.44 3.59 19.18
N VAL A 410 -21.93 3.03 20.31
CA VAL A 410 -21.63 1.60 20.46
C VAL A 410 -22.86 0.73 20.23
N ASN A 411 -24.02 1.15 20.77
CA ASN A 411 -25.27 0.40 20.73
C ASN A 411 -26.26 0.88 19.66
N ASP A 412 -25.80 1.66 18.70
CA ASP A 412 -26.64 2.15 17.61
C ASP A 412 -27.01 1.02 16.64
N ALA A 413 -28.30 0.92 16.30
CA ALA A 413 -28.81 -0.14 15.42
C ALA A 413 -28.23 -0.11 14.00
N ARG A 414 -27.66 1.03 13.57
CA ARG A 414 -26.96 1.17 12.29
C ARG A 414 -25.61 0.45 12.27
N GLY A 415 -25.12 0.03 13.44
CA GLY A 415 -23.87 -0.71 13.62
C GLY A 415 -22.63 0.17 13.56
N LEU A 416 -21.89 0.27 14.68
CA LEU A 416 -20.61 1.01 14.74
C LEU A 416 -19.44 0.19 14.19
N ALA A 417 -19.41 -1.12 14.49
CA ALA A 417 -18.37 -2.01 13.99
C ALA A 417 -18.52 -2.27 12.49
N PRO A 418 -17.42 -2.42 11.73
CA PRO A 418 -17.45 -2.76 10.30
C PRO A 418 -18.12 -4.11 10.01
N VAL A 419 -18.40 -4.38 8.74
CA VAL A 419 -18.96 -5.67 8.27
C VAL A 419 -18.01 -6.82 8.64
N GLY A 420 -18.54 -7.92 9.20
CA GLY A 420 -17.77 -9.08 9.67
C GLY A 420 -17.14 -8.88 11.05
N TRP A 421 -17.49 -7.79 11.74
CA TRP A 421 -17.00 -7.44 13.08
C TRP A 421 -18.12 -6.95 13.97
N HIS A 422 -17.95 -7.14 15.26
CA HIS A 422 -18.84 -6.56 16.27
C HIS A 422 -18.06 -5.98 17.45
N ILE A 423 -18.74 -5.17 18.25
CA ILE A 423 -18.20 -4.65 19.51
C ILE A 423 -18.36 -5.73 20.56
N PRO A 424 -17.28 -6.18 21.21
CA PRO A 424 -17.32 -7.34 22.08
C PRO A 424 -18.22 -7.11 23.28
N THR A 425 -18.88 -8.17 23.67
CA THR A 425 -19.60 -8.28 24.97
C THR A 425 -18.61 -8.41 26.13
N ILE A 426 -19.09 -8.26 27.37
CA ILE A 426 -18.26 -8.54 28.55
C ILE A 426 -17.74 -9.99 28.52
N GLY A 427 -18.58 -10.97 28.13
CA GLY A 427 -18.21 -12.40 28.12
C GLY A 427 -17.09 -12.70 27.10
N GLU A 428 -17.03 -11.99 25.97
CA GLU A 428 -15.95 -12.13 25.00
C GLU A 428 -14.65 -11.53 25.52
N TRP A 429 -14.71 -10.40 26.24
CA TRP A 429 -13.53 -9.87 26.93
C TRP A 429 -13.06 -10.79 28.07
N GLU A 430 -13.97 -11.41 28.82
CA GLU A 430 -13.64 -12.42 29.86
C GLU A 430 -12.94 -13.62 29.20
N THR A 431 -13.46 -14.13 28.08
CA THR A 431 -12.83 -15.21 27.30
C THR A 431 -11.40 -14.82 26.84
N LEU A 432 -11.19 -13.59 26.35
CA LEU A 432 -9.85 -13.07 26.02
C LEU A 432 -8.95 -13.08 27.26
N VAL A 433 -9.42 -12.51 28.35
CA VAL A 433 -8.67 -12.40 29.62
C VAL A 433 -8.26 -13.77 30.14
N ASP A 434 -9.14 -14.75 30.10
CA ASP A 434 -8.87 -16.12 30.52
C ASP A 434 -7.85 -16.81 29.61
N SER A 435 -7.96 -16.59 28.29
CA SER A 435 -7.03 -17.14 27.29
C SER A 435 -5.59 -16.64 27.46
N VAL A 436 -5.39 -15.49 28.08
CA VAL A 436 -4.04 -14.94 28.34
C VAL A 436 -3.56 -15.16 29.78
N GLY A 437 -4.28 -15.90 30.60
CA GLY A 437 -3.87 -16.31 31.95
C GLY A 437 -4.57 -15.60 33.10
N GLY A 438 -5.73 -15.00 32.85
CA GLY A 438 -6.60 -14.41 33.84
C GLY A 438 -6.35 -12.93 34.14
N ALA A 439 -7.29 -12.29 34.79
CA ALA A 439 -7.35 -10.85 34.98
C ALA A 439 -6.11 -10.23 35.62
N SER A 440 -5.45 -10.92 36.55
CA SER A 440 -4.29 -10.41 37.28
C SER A 440 -3.04 -10.15 36.43
N VAL A 441 -2.91 -10.80 35.26
CA VAL A 441 -1.75 -10.70 34.38
C VAL A 441 -2.09 -10.19 32.96
N ALA A 442 -3.37 -10.19 32.61
CA ALA A 442 -3.83 -9.97 31.24
C ALA A 442 -3.41 -8.61 30.69
N ALA A 443 -3.55 -7.52 31.47
CA ALA A 443 -3.14 -6.19 30.99
C ALA A 443 -1.65 -6.12 30.66
N GLY A 444 -0.79 -6.79 31.42
CA GLY A 444 0.64 -6.86 31.10
C GLY A 444 0.92 -7.54 29.77
N LYS A 445 0.15 -8.56 29.40
CA LYS A 445 0.33 -9.31 28.15
C LYS A 445 -0.34 -8.67 26.94
N LEU A 446 -1.34 -7.81 27.15
CA LEU A 446 -2.13 -7.19 26.10
C LEU A 446 -1.70 -5.76 25.77
N LYS A 447 -1.13 -5.01 26.74
CA LYS A 447 -0.64 -3.63 26.52
C LYS A 447 0.50 -3.60 25.51
N ASP A 448 0.55 -2.53 24.72
CA ASP A 448 1.72 -2.22 23.91
C ASP A 448 2.97 -2.11 24.78
N ALA A 449 4.07 -2.68 24.30
CA ALA A 449 5.31 -2.79 25.07
C ALA A 449 6.11 -1.47 25.07
N GLY A 450 6.90 -1.29 26.13
CA GLY A 450 7.72 -0.07 26.29
C GLY A 450 6.92 1.15 26.76
N THR A 451 7.53 2.32 26.67
CA THR A 451 6.99 3.58 27.19
C THR A 451 6.81 4.67 26.13
N VAL A 452 6.78 4.28 24.86
CA VAL A 452 6.52 5.21 23.75
C VAL A 452 5.07 5.71 23.80
N HIS A 453 4.11 4.79 24.03
CA HIS A 453 2.69 5.12 24.11
C HIS A 453 2.18 5.20 25.54
N TRP A 454 2.67 4.31 26.42
CA TRP A 454 2.27 4.24 27.82
C TRP A 454 3.21 5.03 28.72
N TRP A 455 2.68 5.65 29.76
CA TRP A 455 3.51 6.24 30.82
C TRP A 455 4.37 5.19 31.50
N SER A 456 5.56 5.61 31.97
CA SER A 456 6.42 4.78 32.80
C SER A 456 5.75 4.50 34.16
N PRO A 457 5.84 3.27 34.69
CA PRO A 457 6.70 2.16 34.27
C PRO A 457 6.10 1.20 33.24
N ASN A 458 4.86 1.35 32.78
CA ASN A 458 4.13 0.39 31.93
C ASN A 458 4.27 -1.05 32.43
N THR A 459 3.89 -1.26 33.70
CA THR A 459 4.17 -2.45 34.47
C THR A 459 3.78 -3.74 33.75
N GLY A 460 4.75 -4.65 33.56
CA GLY A 460 4.56 -5.97 32.98
C GLY A 460 4.16 -6.01 31.51
N ALA A 461 4.21 -4.90 30.78
CA ALA A 461 3.79 -4.81 29.39
C ALA A 461 4.77 -5.57 28.46
N THR A 462 4.30 -6.64 27.83
CA THR A 462 5.06 -7.48 26.90
C THR A 462 4.47 -7.50 25.51
N ASN A 463 3.18 -7.14 25.35
CA ASN A 463 2.42 -7.31 24.10
C ASN A 463 2.53 -8.75 23.54
N GLN A 464 2.60 -9.74 24.42
CA GLN A 464 2.90 -11.14 24.07
C GLN A 464 2.00 -11.72 22.99
N TYR A 465 0.74 -11.25 22.93
CA TYR A 465 -0.27 -11.70 21.97
C TYR A 465 -0.50 -10.72 20.82
N VAL A 466 0.36 -9.71 20.70
CA VAL A 466 0.25 -8.67 19.66
C VAL A 466 -1.13 -8.00 19.62
N PHE A 467 -1.79 -7.91 20.78
CA PHE A 467 -3.08 -7.22 20.93
C PHE A 467 -2.92 -5.69 20.84
N THR A 468 -1.78 -5.20 21.31
CA THR A 468 -1.37 -3.79 21.22
C THR A 468 -2.45 -2.84 21.78
N ALA A 469 -2.82 -3.05 23.04
CA ALA A 469 -3.73 -2.12 23.71
C ALA A 469 -3.06 -0.75 23.89
N TYR A 470 -3.66 0.28 23.31
CA TYR A 470 -3.21 1.67 23.42
C TYR A 470 -3.90 2.43 24.55
N PRO A 471 -3.18 3.37 25.22
CA PRO A 471 -3.72 4.18 26.30
C PRO A 471 -4.46 5.41 25.78
N GLY A 472 -5.55 5.20 25.04
CA GLY A 472 -6.32 6.27 24.39
C GLY A 472 -6.98 7.26 25.35
N GLY A 473 -6.98 6.96 26.67
CA GLY A 473 -7.64 7.78 27.67
C GLY A 473 -9.16 7.77 27.56
N ALA A 474 -9.78 8.83 28.04
CA ALA A 474 -11.23 8.97 28.09
C ALA A 474 -11.72 10.39 27.99
N ARG A 475 -13.02 10.55 27.73
CA ARG A 475 -13.79 11.78 27.93
C ARG A 475 -14.84 11.57 29.00
N TRP A 476 -14.70 12.30 30.12
CA TRP A 476 -15.56 12.21 31.29
C TRP A 476 -16.47 13.44 31.37
N GLY A 477 -17.78 13.28 31.16
CA GLY A 477 -18.69 14.41 31.29
C GLY A 477 -18.25 15.69 30.56
N GLY A 478 -17.52 15.55 29.44
CA GLY A 478 -17.00 16.62 28.63
C GLY A 478 -15.51 16.97 28.83
N ALA A 479 -14.87 16.53 29.92
CA ALA A 479 -13.43 16.71 30.17
C ALA A 479 -12.63 15.49 29.67
N TYR A 480 -11.40 15.73 29.18
CA TYR A 480 -10.49 14.66 28.78
C TYR A 480 -9.54 14.27 29.92
N GLY A 481 -9.12 13.02 29.96
CA GLY A 481 -8.17 12.54 30.96
C GLY A 481 -7.53 11.19 30.61
N SER A 482 -6.43 10.90 31.29
CA SER A 482 -5.78 9.58 31.33
C SER A 482 -5.16 9.07 30.01
N CYS A 483 -5.01 9.88 28.97
CA CYS A 483 -4.25 9.48 27.78
C CYS A 483 -2.78 9.24 28.16
N GLY A 484 -2.19 8.15 27.66
CA GLY A 484 -0.88 7.66 28.08
C GLY A 484 -0.91 6.82 29.37
N GLY A 485 -1.91 7.03 30.25
CA GLY A 485 -2.02 6.34 31.53
C GLY A 485 -2.98 5.17 31.56
N THR A 486 -4.07 5.23 30.75
CA THR A 486 -5.12 4.21 30.80
C THR A 486 -5.70 3.92 29.42
N GLY A 487 -5.79 2.64 29.08
CA GLY A 487 -6.59 2.13 27.97
C GLY A 487 -7.98 1.76 28.47
N MET A 488 -9.00 2.40 27.93
CA MET A 488 -10.41 2.18 28.29
C MET A 488 -11.19 1.80 27.05
N PHE A 489 -11.88 0.66 27.13
CA PHE A 489 -12.58 0.08 25.99
C PHE A 489 -14.04 -0.19 26.34
N TRP A 490 -14.96 0.30 25.53
CA TRP A 490 -16.36 -0.07 25.67
C TRP A 490 -16.60 -1.55 25.36
N THR A 491 -17.51 -2.15 26.09
CA THR A 491 -18.21 -3.38 25.68
C THR A 491 -19.59 -3.03 25.12
N SER A 492 -20.19 -3.95 24.36
CA SER A 492 -21.60 -3.82 23.94
C SER A 492 -22.60 -4.14 25.06
N THR A 493 -22.14 -4.50 26.27
CA THR A 493 -22.98 -4.92 27.38
C THR A 493 -23.50 -3.72 28.17
N ALA A 494 -24.83 -3.57 28.17
CA ALA A 494 -25.52 -2.57 29.01
C ALA A 494 -25.61 -3.04 30.47
N SER A 495 -25.54 -2.08 31.38
CA SER A 495 -25.76 -2.30 32.82
C SER A 495 -26.74 -1.23 33.37
N GLY A 496 -28.02 -1.42 33.13
CA GLY A 496 -29.05 -0.44 33.47
C GLY A 496 -28.88 0.90 32.77
N SER A 497 -28.76 1.98 33.55
CA SER A 497 -28.47 3.32 33.04
C SER A 497 -27.00 3.52 32.58
N GLU A 498 -26.14 2.57 32.92
CA GLU A 498 -24.71 2.55 32.60
C GLU A 498 -24.38 1.47 31.54
N ALA A 499 -23.12 1.33 31.20
CA ALA A 499 -22.57 0.27 30.35
C ALA A 499 -21.19 -0.15 30.85
N THR A 500 -20.82 -1.41 30.57
CA THR A 500 -19.57 -1.98 31.04
C THR A 500 -18.42 -1.59 30.12
N SER A 501 -17.27 -1.27 30.70
CA SER A 501 -16.00 -1.00 30.03
C SER A 501 -14.85 -1.82 30.62
N VAL A 502 -13.80 -2.00 29.83
CA VAL A 502 -12.58 -2.71 30.20
C VAL A 502 -11.46 -1.71 30.40
N TRP A 503 -10.65 -1.90 31.44
CA TRP A 503 -9.61 -0.98 31.87
C TRP A 503 -8.27 -1.66 32.01
N MET A 504 -7.23 -1.00 31.50
CA MET A 504 -5.82 -1.36 31.65
C MET A 504 -5.05 -0.11 32.04
N ASN A 505 -4.28 -0.18 33.13
CA ASN A 505 -3.50 0.96 33.63
C ASN A 505 -2.00 0.78 33.39
N TYR A 506 -1.26 1.90 33.22
CA TYR A 506 0.18 1.92 32.99
C TYR A 506 0.99 1.28 34.13
N ASN A 507 0.50 1.36 35.37
CA ASN A 507 1.19 0.89 36.58
C ASN A 507 0.65 -0.47 37.09
N SER A 508 -0.10 -1.22 36.29
CA SER A 508 -0.73 -2.47 36.69
C SER A 508 -0.72 -3.52 35.57
N THR A 509 -0.71 -4.79 35.95
CA THR A 509 -0.94 -5.94 35.05
C THR A 509 -2.40 -6.40 35.06
N LEU A 510 -3.24 -5.78 35.88
CA LEU A 510 -4.63 -6.17 36.08
C LEU A 510 -5.56 -5.60 35.01
N VAL A 511 -6.43 -6.44 34.44
CA VAL A 511 -7.60 -6.01 33.66
C VAL A 511 -8.78 -5.86 34.63
N GLN A 512 -9.48 -4.74 34.54
CA GLN A 512 -10.66 -4.43 35.37
C GLN A 512 -11.89 -4.20 34.49
N PHE A 513 -13.04 -4.62 34.97
CA PHE A 513 -14.34 -4.34 34.38
C PHE A 513 -15.09 -3.35 35.28
N GLN A 514 -15.58 -2.24 34.69
CA GLN A 514 -16.26 -1.18 35.43
C GLN A 514 -17.45 -0.65 34.65
N ASN A 515 -18.50 -0.22 35.37
CA ASN A 515 -19.65 0.42 34.75
C ASN A 515 -19.49 1.93 34.72
N HIS A 516 -19.90 2.52 33.61
CA HIS A 516 -19.82 3.96 33.40
C HIS A 516 -21.05 4.52 32.68
N THR A 517 -21.29 5.79 32.91
CA THR A 517 -22.38 6.51 32.24
C THR A 517 -22.22 6.45 30.72
N LYS A 518 -23.33 6.20 30.02
CA LYS A 518 -23.38 6.03 28.56
C LYS A 518 -22.87 7.24 27.75
N ILE A 519 -22.77 8.41 28.37
CA ILE A 519 -22.20 9.61 27.78
C ILE A 519 -20.66 9.65 27.84
N SER A 520 -20.01 8.78 28.64
CA SER A 520 -18.54 8.72 28.65
C SER A 520 -18.00 8.36 27.26
N GLY A 521 -16.86 8.95 26.89
CA GLY A 521 -16.19 8.66 25.63
C GLY A 521 -14.99 7.74 25.87
N PHE A 522 -15.03 6.51 25.31
CA PHE A 522 -13.95 5.53 25.41
C PHE A 522 -13.60 4.98 24.03
N SER A 523 -12.43 4.38 23.94
CA SER A 523 -12.03 3.62 22.75
C SER A 523 -12.94 2.42 22.52
N VAL A 524 -12.94 1.90 21.30
CA VAL A 524 -13.62 0.66 20.93
C VAL A 524 -12.60 -0.27 20.29
N ARG A 525 -12.62 -1.54 20.69
CA ARG A 525 -11.84 -2.61 20.05
C ARG A 525 -12.83 -3.66 19.55
N CYS A 526 -12.76 -4.02 18.26
CA CYS A 526 -13.70 -4.97 17.69
C CYS A 526 -13.14 -6.40 17.69
N ILE A 527 -14.07 -7.36 17.74
CA ILE A 527 -13.85 -8.80 17.59
C ILE A 527 -14.56 -9.29 16.32
N LYS A 528 -14.00 -10.29 15.66
CA LYS A 528 -14.55 -10.88 14.43
C LYS A 528 -15.82 -11.68 14.75
N ASP A 529 -16.82 -11.64 13.82
CA ASP A 529 -18.09 -12.39 13.89
C ASP A 529 -17.88 -13.90 13.81
#